data_0a4786e29c4ebef550cdef154e3fb8ab
#
_entry.id   0a4786e29c4ebef550cdef154e3fb8ab
#
_cell.length_a   1.000
_cell.length_b   1.000
_cell.length_c   1.000
_cell.angle_alpha   90.00
_cell.angle_beta   90.00
_cell.angle_gamma   90.00
#
_symmetry.space_group_name_H-M   'P 1'
#
loop_
_entity.id
_entity.type
_entity.pdbx_description
1 polymer ?
#
loop_
_entity_poly.entity_id
_entity_poly.type
_entity_poly.pdbx_seq_one_letter_code
_entity_poly.pdbx_strand_id
1 'polypeptide(L)'
;METAPLSKNHASGHSETYRKLVTALLGGAVICPWSFPAEARLLEQQDIRNKINGWVSDLGMELAETSSGRGNYLVYRSFDPTVKAVARDMFSRVMKDLRFYVRMLEVLMNSFHADITMVAGEELRFHDLLNKVGQSPSLQSQLSELSSSKKHSAVKEQLESLFQRLVKEGLLVEANTKHSIYQVTARIELIQDVIIFIGESEKLSEPESESPSPRQRSLS
;
A
#
# COMPACT_ATOMS: atom_id res chain seq x y z
N MET A 1 -21.03 -4.50 -52.81
CA MET A 1 -20.37 -5.22 -51.70
C MET A 1 -19.37 -4.28 -51.10
N GLU A 2 -19.78 -3.60 -50.09
CA GLU A 2 -19.02 -2.52 -49.41
C GLU A 2 -18.37 -3.11 -48.17
N THR A 3 -17.05 -3.25 -48.20
CA THR A 3 -16.26 -3.74 -47.08
C THR A 3 -16.04 -2.59 -46.11
N ALA A 4 -16.69 -2.64 -44.95
CA ALA A 4 -16.51 -1.71 -43.85
C ALA A 4 -15.05 -1.75 -43.37
N PRO A 5 -14.41 -0.60 -43.02
CA PRO A 5 -13.06 -0.56 -42.49
C PRO A 5 -13.05 -0.98 -41.03
N LEU A 6 -12.51 -2.16 -40.73
CA LEU A 6 -12.26 -2.66 -39.41
C LEU A 6 -11.23 -1.80 -38.67
N SER A 7 -11.72 -1.02 -37.70
CA SER A 7 -11.17 -0.74 -36.37
C SER A 7 -9.65 -0.55 -36.20
N LYS A 8 -9.11 0.55 -36.67
CA LYS A 8 -7.76 1.05 -36.28
C LYS A 8 -7.74 1.59 -34.81
N ASN A 9 -8.89 1.87 -34.20
CA ASN A 9 -8.98 2.48 -32.88
C ASN A 9 -8.71 1.51 -31.71
N HIS A 10 -8.99 0.20 -31.85
CA HIS A 10 -8.75 -0.76 -30.78
C HIS A 10 -7.26 -1.07 -30.59
N ALA A 11 -6.47 -1.16 -31.66
CA ALA A 11 -5.04 -1.45 -31.56
C ALA A 11 -4.24 -0.30 -30.92
N SER A 12 -4.65 0.93 -31.14
CA SER A 12 -4.00 2.11 -30.59
C SER A 12 -4.26 2.25 -29.08
N GLY A 13 -5.47 1.97 -28.60
CA GLY A 13 -5.83 2.01 -27.18
C GLY A 13 -5.09 0.95 -26.35
N HIS A 14 -4.97 -0.27 -26.86
CA HIS A 14 -4.20 -1.34 -26.22
C HIS A 14 -2.71 -0.99 -26.06
N SER A 15 -2.12 -0.38 -27.08
CA SER A 15 -0.71 0.05 -27.04
C SER A 15 -0.47 1.15 -25.99
N GLU A 16 -1.40 2.09 -25.84
CA GLU A 16 -1.30 3.16 -24.85
C GLU A 16 -1.47 2.63 -23.43
N THR A 17 -2.48 1.79 -23.17
CA THR A 17 -2.71 1.17 -21.85
C THR A 17 -1.52 0.30 -21.44
N TYR A 18 -0.96 -0.49 -22.37
CA TYR A 18 0.23 -1.29 -22.13
C TYR A 18 1.44 -0.41 -21.76
N ARG A 19 1.66 0.69 -22.45
CA ARG A 19 2.74 1.63 -22.12
C ARG A 19 2.55 2.25 -20.74
N LYS A 20 1.33 2.67 -20.40
CA LYS A 20 1.00 3.19 -19.06
C LYS A 20 1.23 2.15 -17.98
N LEU A 21 0.79 0.90 -18.21
CA LEU A 21 1.01 -0.23 -17.31
C LEU A 21 2.50 -0.43 -17.01
N VAL A 22 3.30 -0.54 -18.06
CA VAL A 22 4.75 -0.77 -17.92
C VAL A 22 5.43 0.39 -17.20
N THR A 23 5.08 1.63 -17.57
CA THR A 23 5.64 2.84 -16.91
C THR A 23 5.26 2.90 -15.44
N ALA A 24 4.01 2.57 -15.09
CA ALA A 24 3.54 2.57 -13.71
C ALA A 24 4.26 1.48 -12.88
N LEU A 25 4.36 0.26 -13.42
CA LEU A 25 5.09 -0.85 -12.77
C LEU A 25 6.55 -0.50 -12.51
N LEU A 26 7.27 0.03 -13.50
CA LEU A 26 8.67 0.48 -13.35
C LEU A 26 8.80 1.65 -12.37
N GLY A 27 7.79 2.48 -12.26
CA GLY A 27 7.70 3.55 -11.27
C GLY A 27 7.38 3.07 -9.84
N GLY A 28 7.25 1.75 -9.62
CA GLY A 28 6.94 1.16 -8.31
C GLY A 28 5.47 1.27 -7.91
N ALA A 29 4.58 1.44 -8.88
CA ALA A 29 3.14 1.44 -8.61
C ALA A 29 2.63 0.03 -8.34
N VAL A 30 1.60 -0.07 -7.50
CA VAL A 30 0.79 -1.28 -7.34
C VAL A 30 -0.43 -1.16 -8.25
N ILE A 31 -0.51 -2.03 -9.24
CA ILE A 31 -1.60 -2.06 -10.22
C ILE A 31 -2.76 -2.84 -9.64
N CYS A 32 -3.89 -2.18 -9.42
CA CYS A 32 -5.11 -2.81 -8.93
C CYS A 32 -6.35 -2.21 -9.62
N PRO A 33 -7.52 -2.88 -9.58
CA PRO A 33 -8.74 -2.43 -10.26
C PRO A 33 -9.21 -1.02 -9.87
N TRP A 34 -8.84 -0.54 -8.69
CA TRP A 34 -9.27 0.76 -8.17
C TRP A 34 -8.33 1.90 -8.56
N SER A 35 -7.01 1.68 -8.53
CA SER A 35 -6.02 2.72 -8.88
C SER A 35 -5.71 2.77 -10.38
N PHE A 36 -5.71 1.63 -11.06
CA PHE A 36 -5.33 1.46 -12.46
C PHE A 36 -6.30 0.49 -13.18
N PRO A 37 -7.60 0.84 -13.34
CA PRO A 37 -8.62 -0.12 -13.77
C PRO A 37 -8.40 -0.68 -15.18
N ALA A 38 -7.88 0.10 -16.12
CA ALA A 38 -7.61 -0.36 -17.48
C ALA A 38 -6.37 -1.26 -17.53
N GLU A 39 -5.33 -0.89 -16.80
CA GLU A 39 -4.07 -1.61 -16.69
C GLU A 39 -4.23 -2.93 -15.92
N ALA A 40 -5.07 -2.94 -14.88
CA ALA A 40 -5.40 -4.14 -14.12
C ALA A 40 -6.11 -5.17 -15.00
N ARG A 41 -7.13 -4.76 -15.76
CA ARG A 41 -7.81 -5.64 -16.73
C ARG A 41 -6.86 -6.18 -17.82
N LEU A 42 -5.88 -5.39 -18.22
CA LEU A 42 -4.87 -5.83 -19.18
C LEU A 42 -3.97 -6.92 -18.57
N LEU A 43 -3.64 -6.81 -17.27
CA LEU A 43 -2.86 -7.81 -16.54
C LEU A 43 -3.62 -9.12 -16.25
N GLU A 44 -4.95 -9.16 -16.38
CA GLU A 44 -5.71 -10.41 -16.30
C GLU A 44 -5.42 -11.34 -17.51
N GLN A 45 -4.92 -10.78 -18.62
CA GLN A 45 -4.56 -11.53 -19.80
C GLN A 45 -3.20 -12.22 -19.62
N GLN A 46 -3.18 -13.55 -19.70
CA GLN A 46 -1.99 -14.35 -19.42
C GLN A 46 -0.82 -14.09 -20.39
N ASP A 47 -1.12 -13.79 -21.63
CA ASP A 47 -0.12 -13.43 -22.64
C ASP A 47 0.58 -12.11 -22.31
N ILE A 48 -0.16 -11.13 -21.79
CA ILE A 48 0.40 -9.85 -21.30
C ILE A 48 1.26 -10.07 -20.06
N ARG A 49 0.78 -10.87 -19.08
CA ARG A 49 1.59 -11.23 -17.90
C ARG A 49 2.90 -11.90 -18.31
N ASN A 50 2.83 -12.88 -19.20
CA ASN A 50 4.01 -13.59 -19.70
C ASN A 50 4.98 -12.65 -20.43
N LYS A 51 4.45 -11.75 -21.26
CA LYS A 51 5.24 -10.75 -21.96
C LYS A 51 5.95 -9.79 -21.00
N ILE A 52 5.25 -9.30 -19.96
CA ILE A 52 5.86 -8.45 -18.94
C ILE A 52 6.93 -9.22 -18.18
N ASN A 53 6.63 -10.42 -17.68
CA ASN A 53 7.60 -11.24 -16.97
C ASN A 53 8.83 -11.57 -17.80
N GLY A 54 8.67 -11.77 -19.12
CA GLY A 54 9.79 -12.01 -20.02
C GLY A 54 10.79 -10.85 -20.00
N TRP A 55 10.34 -9.64 -20.25
CA TRP A 55 11.28 -8.52 -20.32
C TRP A 55 11.71 -7.95 -18.96
N VAL A 56 10.89 -8.01 -17.89
CA VAL A 56 11.36 -7.63 -16.54
C VAL A 56 12.36 -8.62 -15.98
N SER A 57 12.34 -9.87 -16.44
CA SER A 57 13.33 -10.89 -16.12
C SER A 57 14.75 -10.46 -16.51
N ASP A 58 14.90 -9.79 -17.66
CA ASP A 58 16.19 -9.24 -18.11
C ASP A 58 16.69 -8.11 -17.19
N LEU A 59 15.79 -7.48 -16.42
CA LEU A 59 16.11 -6.50 -15.37
C LEU A 59 16.30 -7.14 -13.99
N GLY A 60 16.30 -8.46 -13.89
CA GLY A 60 16.38 -9.18 -12.62
C GLY A 60 15.12 -9.05 -11.76
N MET A 61 13.99 -8.71 -12.37
CA MET A 61 12.71 -8.47 -11.68
C MET A 61 11.66 -9.52 -12.07
N GLU A 62 10.59 -9.56 -11.30
CA GLU A 62 9.39 -10.36 -11.61
C GLU A 62 8.13 -9.66 -11.14
N LEU A 63 6.99 -10.04 -11.72
CA LEU A 63 5.68 -9.56 -11.33
C LEU A 63 5.19 -10.39 -10.14
N ALA A 64 4.95 -9.73 -9.01
CA ALA A 64 4.40 -10.30 -7.78
C ALA A 64 2.98 -9.80 -7.55
N GLU A 65 2.25 -10.50 -6.67
CA GLU A 65 0.92 -10.13 -6.21
C GLU A 65 0.96 -9.71 -4.74
N THR A 66 0.06 -8.79 -4.34
CA THR A 66 -0.15 -8.46 -2.93
C THR A 66 -0.74 -9.65 -2.17
N SER A 67 -0.70 -9.62 -0.84
CA SER A 67 -1.17 -10.70 0.04
C SER A 67 -2.61 -11.16 -0.25
N SER A 68 -3.48 -10.25 -0.68
CA SER A 68 -4.87 -10.59 -1.10
C SER A 68 -4.99 -11.06 -2.55
N GLY A 69 -3.93 -10.98 -3.36
CA GLY A 69 -3.96 -11.22 -4.80
C GLY A 69 -4.65 -10.12 -5.62
N ARG A 70 -5.04 -9.00 -5.01
CA ARG A 70 -5.80 -7.92 -5.67
C ARG A 70 -4.93 -6.84 -6.30
N GLY A 71 -3.64 -6.85 -6.04
CA GLY A 71 -2.66 -5.92 -6.60
C GLY A 71 -1.47 -6.62 -7.21
N ASN A 72 -0.90 -6.03 -8.27
CA ASN A 72 0.30 -6.52 -8.94
C ASN A 72 1.38 -5.46 -8.89
N TYR A 73 2.63 -5.86 -8.63
CA TYR A 73 3.78 -4.97 -8.55
C TYR A 73 5.06 -5.70 -8.94
N LEU A 74 6.17 -4.97 -9.15
CA LEU A 74 7.45 -5.58 -9.47
C LEU A 74 8.31 -5.78 -8.23
N VAL A 75 8.97 -6.94 -8.15
CA VAL A 75 9.96 -7.28 -7.13
C VAL A 75 11.28 -7.71 -7.78
N TYR A 76 12.39 -7.54 -7.08
CA TYR A 76 13.67 -8.11 -7.50
C TYR A 76 13.76 -9.59 -7.14
N ARG A 77 14.24 -10.43 -8.08
CA ARG A 77 14.43 -11.88 -7.89
C ARG A 77 15.61 -12.23 -7.01
N SER A 78 16.63 -11.39 -7.00
CA SER A 78 17.86 -11.63 -6.26
C SER A 78 18.35 -10.37 -5.55
N PHE A 79 19.02 -10.56 -4.42
CA PHE A 79 19.62 -9.50 -3.62
C PHE A 79 21.12 -9.40 -3.89
N ASP A 80 21.50 -8.99 -5.09
CA ASP A 80 22.88 -8.61 -5.38
C ASP A 80 23.25 -7.26 -4.70
N PRO A 81 24.54 -6.85 -4.68
CA PRO A 81 24.97 -5.62 -4.02
C PRO A 81 24.27 -4.35 -4.54
N THR A 82 23.95 -4.31 -5.85
CA THR A 82 23.27 -3.15 -6.48
C THR A 82 21.82 -3.09 -6.01
N VAL A 83 21.11 -4.21 -6.04
CA VAL A 83 19.73 -4.33 -5.55
C VAL A 83 19.64 -4.04 -4.06
N LYS A 84 20.61 -4.51 -3.26
CA LYS A 84 20.70 -4.18 -1.82
C LYS A 84 20.79 -2.68 -1.55
N ALA A 85 21.53 -1.94 -2.38
CA ALA A 85 21.63 -0.49 -2.24
C ALA A 85 20.30 0.20 -2.51
N VAL A 86 19.61 -0.18 -3.60
CA VAL A 86 18.28 0.34 -3.95
C VAL A 86 17.24 -0.04 -2.90
N ALA A 87 17.22 -1.31 -2.48
CA ALA A 87 16.31 -1.79 -1.44
C ALA A 87 16.52 -1.05 -0.11
N ARG A 88 17.77 -0.78 0.29
CA ARG A 88 18.09 -0.02 1.50
C ARG A 88 17.56 1.42 1.42
N ASP A 89 17.67 2.09 0.28
CA ASP A 89 17.15 3.44 0.09
C ASP A 89 15.61 3.45 0.15
N MET A 90 14.94 2.50 -0.51
CA MET A 90 13.49 2.32 -0.42
C MET A 90 13.03 2.03 1.01
N PHE A 91 13.71 1.11 1.70
CA PHE A 91 13.42 0.76 3.08
C PHE A 91 13.59 1.97 4.02
N SER A 92 14.65 2.76 3.83
CA SER A 92 14.89 3.98 4.61
C SER A 92 13.78 5.02 4.43
N ARG A 93 13.18 5.11 3.24
CA ARG A 93 12.02 5.99 2.99
C ARG A 93 10.77 5.48 3.72
N VAL A 94 10.51 4.18 3.65
CA VAL A 94 9.38 3.57 4.37
C VAL A 94 9.56 3.75 5.88
N MET A 95 10.77 3.53 6.41
CA MET A 95 11.08 3.72 7.84
C MET A 95 10.86 5.15 8.31
N LYS A 96 11.16 6.16 7.49
CA LYS A 96 10.85 7.57 7.81
C LYS A 96 9.37 7.82 8.07
N ASP A 97 8.52 7.19 7.26
CA ASP A 97 7.08 7.37 7.31
C ASP A 97 6.36 6.25 8.09
N LEU A 98 7.11 5.25 8.60
CA LEU A 98 6.55 4.08 9.27
C LEU A 98 5.60 4.47 10.42
N ARG A 99 6.04 5.39 11.27
CA ARG A 99 5.23 5.88 12.39
C ARG A 99 3.92 6.51 11.91
N PHE A 100 3.96 7.23 10.79
CA PHE A 100 2.75 7.78 10.18
C PHE A 100 1.82 6.67 9.69
N TYR A 101 2.34 5.67 8.98
CA TYR A 101 1.53 4.57 8.46
C TYR A 101 0.90 3.73 9.58
N VAL A 102 1.66 3.38 10.61
CA VAL A 102 1.12 2.64 11.77
C VAL A 102 -0.01 3.42 12.43
N ARG A 103 0.21 4.70 12.76
CA ARG A 103 -0.83 5.53 13.40
C ARG A 103 -2.03 5.80 12.50
N MET A 104 -1.81 5.97 11.21
CA MET A 104 -2.88 6.10 10.23
C MET A 104 -3.76 4.85 10.19
N LEU A 105 -3.14 3.67 10.14
CA LEU A 105 -3.87 2.40 10.19
C LEU A 105 -4.64 2.26 11.52
N GLU A 106 -4.04 2.59 12.65
CA GLU A 106 -4.70 2.59 13.95
C GLU A 106 -5.95 3.49 13.98
N VAL A 107 -5.85 4.72 13.47
CA VAL A 107 -7.01 5.64 13.39
C VAL A 107 -8.10 5.06 12.52
N LEU A 108 -7.77 4.54 11.35
CA LEU A 108 -8.73 3.98 10.42
C LEU A 108 -9.39 2.71 10.99
N MET A 109 -8.60 1.75 11.48
CA MET A 109 -9.12 0.51 12.07
C MET A 109 -9.99 0.77 13.31
N ASN A 110 -9.55 1.61 14.24
CA ASN A 110 -10.31 1.96 15.44
C ASN A 110 -11.63 2.69 15.08
N SER A 111 -11.65 3.44 13.97
CA SER A 111 -12.86 4.12 13.50
C SER A 111 -13.89 3.16 12.92
N PHE A 112 -13.49 2.02 12.38
CA PHE A 112 -14.40 1.07 11.75
C PHE A 112 -14.79 -0.12 12.63
N HIS A 113 -14.35 -0.16 13.89
CA HIS A 113 -14.51 -1.31 14.82
C HIS A 113 -14.04 -2.62 14.18
N ALA A 114 -13.00 -2.53 13.38
CA ALA A 114 -12.51 -3.67 12.63
C ALA A 114 -11.31 -4.26 13.36
N ASP A 115 -11.50 -5.47 13.88
CA ASP A 115 -10.40 -6.41 14.09
C ASP A 115 -9.81 -6.86 12.72
N ILE A 116 -10.15 -6.15 11.66
CA ILE A 116 -9.92 -6.54 10.27
C ILE A 116 -8.88 -5.60 9.67
N THR A 117 -7.81 -6.17 9.15
CA THR A 117 -6.86 -5.52 8.25
C THR A 117 -7.59 -4.80 7.12
N MET A 118 -7.20 -3.57 6.80
CA MET A 118 -7.76 -2.85 5.65
C MET A 118 -7.42 -3.60 4.37
N VAL A 119 -8.44 -3.88 3.55
CA VAL A 119 -8.31 -4.67 2.33
C VAL A 119 -8.58 -3.80 1.11
N ALA A 120 -7.84 -4.06 0.04
CA ALA A 120 -8.05 -3.38 -1.24
C ALA A 120 -9.50 -3.50 -1.73
N GLY A 121 -10.08 -2.38 -2.15
CA GLY A 121 -11.47 -2.27 -2.59
C GLY A 121 -12.47 -1.92 -1.49
N GLU A 122 -12.04 -1.84 -0.25
CA GLU A 122 -12.88 -1.38 0.84
C GLU A 122 -13.29 0.09 0.64
N GLU A 123 -14.56 0.39 0.90
CA GLU A 123 -15.14 1.72 0.75
C GLU A 123 -15.03 2.50 2.07
N LEU A 124 -14.43 3.70 2.00
CA LEU A 124 -14.32 4.63 3.10
C LEU A 124 -15.20 5.86 2.82
N ARG A 125 -16.18 6.10 3.68
CA ARG A 125 -17.02 7.30 3.62
C ARG A 125 -16.50 8.36 4.57
N PHE A 126 -16.04 9.46 4.02
CA PHE A 126 -15.47 10.57 4.79
C PHE A 126 -16.39 11.06 5.92
N HIS A 127 -17.68 11.21 5.64
CA HIS A 127 -18.66 11.68 6.62
C HIS A 127 -18.88 10.72 7.78
N ASP A 128 -18.85 9.41 7.52
CA ASP A 128 -18.99 8.39 8.58
C ASP A 128 -17.77 8.42 9.50
N LEU A 129 -16.58 8.55 8.91
CA LEU A 129 -15.34 8.68 9.67
C LEU A 129 -15.31 9.99 10.49
N LEU A 130 -15.73 11.11 9.88
CA LEU A 130 -15.82 12.40 10.56
C LEU A 130 -16.73 12.34 11.79
N ASN A 131 -17.90 11.70 11.65
CA ASN A 131 -18.84 11.52 12.75
C ASN A 131 -18.24 10.68 13.87
N LYS A 132 -17.58 9.55 13.55
CA LYS A 132 -16.96 8.67 14.54
C LYS A 132 -15.82 9.35 15.29
N VAL A 133 -14.92 10.02 14.54
CA VAL A 133 -13.82 10.78 15.14
C VAL A 133 -14.36 11.93 15.99
N GLY A 134 -15.41 12.64 15.53
CA GLY A 134 -16.04 13.73 16.26
C GLY A 134 -16.64 13.30 17.61
N GLN A 135 -17.06 12.04 17.74
CA GLN A 135 -17.62 11.48 18.98
C GLN A 135 -16.58 10.86 19.91
N SER A 136 -15.34 10.66 19.46
CA SER A 136 -14.30 9.96 20.23
C SER A 136 -13.09 10.88 20.53
N PRO A 137 -12.93 11.36 21.77
CA PRO A 137 -11.75 12.14 22.17
C PRO A 137 -10.42 11.41 21.92
N SER A 138 -10.41 10.08 22.06
CA SER A 138 -9.23 9.25 21.78
C SER A 138 -8.85 9.31 20.29
N LEU A 139 -9.80 9.14 19.38
CA LEU A 139 -9.56 9.24 17.93
C LEU A 139 -9.14 10.66 17.52
N GLN A 140 -9.71 11.70 18.14
CA GLN A 140 -9.29 13.09 17.90
C GLN A 140 -7.83 13.30 18.30
N SER A 141 -7.41 12.77 19.45
CA SER A 141 -6.01 12.81 19.90
C SER A 141 -5.09 12.11 18.90
N GLN A 142 -5.42 10.89 18.50
CA GLN A 142 -4.65 10.12 17.51
C GLN A 142 -4.57 10.85 16.16
N LEU A 143 -5.67 11.42 15.66
CA LEU A 143 -5.70 12.19 14.42
C LEU A 143 -4.83 13.45 14.52
N SER A 144 -4.85 14.14 15.67
CA SER A 144 -4.03 15.34 15.90
C SER A 144 -2.53 15.05 15.86
N GLU A 145 -2.12 13.85 16.26
CA GLU A 145 -0.73 13.41 16.18
C GLU A 145 -0.25 13.12 14.74
N LEU A 146 -1.17 12.74 13.84
CA LEU A 146 -0.90 12.56 12.42
C LEU A 146 -0.71 13.88 11.69
N SER A 147 -1.37 14.93 12.14
CA SER A 147 -1.33 16.26 11.53
C SER A 147 -0.30 17.16 12.22
N SER A 148 0.99 16.87 12.00
CA SER A 148 2.13 17.52 12.69
C SER A 148 2.22 19.05 12.54
N SER A 149 1.47 19.67 11.64
CA SER A 149 1.50 21.12 11.41
C SER A 149 0.24 21.88 11.83
N LYS A 150 -0.83 21.20 12.27
CA LYS A 150 -2.13 21.83 12.53
C LYS A 150 -2.77 21.38 13.84
N LYS A 151 -2.02 21.38 14.94
CA LYS A 151 -2.53 20.98 16.27
C LYS A 151 -3.79 21.73 16.76
N HIS A 152 -4.16 22.83 16.11
CA HIS A 152 -5.32 23.66 16.45
C HIS A 152 -6.38 23.74 15.34
N SER A 153 -6.26 22.94 14.27
CA SER A 153 -7.27 22.92 13.22
C SER A 153 -8.47 22.06 13.63
N ALA A 154 -9.65 22.35 13.06
CA ALA A 154 -10.84 21.56 13.29
C ALA A 154 -10.64 20.10 12.85
N VAL A 155 -11.30 19.17 13.55
CA VAL A 155 -11.23 17.70 13.24
C VAL A 155 -11.48 17.43 11.74
N LYS A 156 -12.43 18.16 11.15
CA LYS A 156 -12.73 18.06 9.72
C LYS A 156 -11.51 18.38 8.84
N GLU A 157 -10.82 19.49 9.11
CA GLU A 157 -9.65 19.92 8.33
C GLU A 157 -8.48 18.95 8.48
N GLN A 158 -8.30 18.39 9.69
CA GLN A 158 -7.27 17.39 9.94
C GLN A 158 -7.56 16.10 9.14
N LEU A 159 -8.81 15.67 9.12
CA LEU A 159 -9.23 14.49 8.40
C LEU A 159 -9.16 14.71 6.87
N GLU A 160 -9.56 15.87 6.36
CA GLU A 160 -9.40 16.26 4.95
C GLU A 160 -7.92 16.21 4.53
N SER A 161 -7.04 16.76 5.37
CA SER A 161 -5.59 16.73 5.12
C SER A 161 -5.04 15.31 5.10
N LEU A 162 -5.51 14.44 6.00
CA LEU A 162 -5.15 13.02 6.00
C LEU A 162 -5.60 12.34 4.70
N PHE A 163 -6.85 12.47 4.31
CA PHE A 163 -7.37 11.85 3.08
C PHE A 163 -6.65 12.35 1.83
N GLN A 164 -6.39 13.65 1.72
CA GLN A 164 -5.59 14.21 0.63
C GLN A 164 -4.19 13.60 0.55
N ARG A 165 -3.54 13.40 1.71
CA ARG A 165 -2.25 12.73 1.76
C ARG A 165 -2.35 11.28 1.30
N LEU A 166 -3.36 10.53 1.76
CA LEU A 166 -3.55 9.12 1.38
C LEU A 166 -3.82 8.96 -0.13
N VAL A 167 -4.60 9.89 -0.70
CA VAL A 167 -4.83 9.92 -2.16
C VAL A 167 -3.53 10.26 -2.91
N LYS A 168 -2.78 11.25 -2.45
CA LYS A 168 -1.49 11.64 -3.06
C LYS A 168 -0.47 10.49 -3.02
N GLU A 169 -0.46 9.71 -1.95
CA GLU A 169 0.41 8.54 -1.79
C GLU A 169 -0.12 7.29 -2.50
N GLY A 170 -1.30 7.37 -3.12
CA GLY A 170 -1.93 6.28 -3.85
C GLY A 170 -2.48 5.15 -2.98
N LEU A 171 -2.73 5.42 -1.68
CA LEU A 171 -3.34 4.48 -0.74
C LEU A 171 -4.86 4.47 -0.84
N LEU A 172 -5.44 5.61 -1.24
CA LEU A 172 -6.84 5.79 -1.52
C LEU A 172 -7.03 6.33 -2.94
N VAL A 173 -8.17 6.02 -3.53
CA VAL A 173 -8.69 6.71 -4.72
C VAL A 173 -10.05 7.27 -4.41
N GLU A 174 -10.37 8.44 -4.94
CA GLU A 174 -11.69 9.04 -4.79
C GLU A 174 -12.65 8.39 -5.78
N ALA A 175 -13.56 7.56 -5.28
CA ALA A 175 -14.54 6.83 -6.08
C ALA A 175 -15.76 7.69 -6.42
N ASN A 176 -16.15 8.62 -5.53
CA ASN A 176 -17.27 9.53 -5.73
C ASN A 176 -17.03 10.87 -5.03
N THR A 177 -16.67 11.88 -5.81
CA THR A 177 -16.40 13.26 -5.32
C THR A 177 -17.62 13.89 -4.65
N LYS A 178 -18.84 13.69 -5.20
CA LYS A 178 -20.06 14.31 -4.67
C LYS A 178 -20.42 13.81 -3.28
N HIS A 179 -20.11 12.55 -2.99
CA HIS A 179 -20.42 11.92 -1.71
C HIS A 179 -19.19 11.73 -0.81
N SER A 180 -18.03 12.20 -1.24
CA SER A 180 -16.75 12.03 -0.53
C SER A 180 -16.50 10.55 -0.14
N ILE A 181 -16.68 9.66 -1.15
CA ILE A 181 -16.46 8.23 -1.01
C ILE A 181 -15.10 7.90 -1.63
N TYR A 182 -14.30 7.16 -0.88
CA TYR A 182 -12.97 6.72 -1.25
C TYR A 182 -12.89 5.21 -1.26
N GLN A 183 -12.01 4.65 -2.08
CA GLN A 183 -11.71 3.22 -2.07
C GLN A 183 -10.25 2.98 -1.72
N VAL A 184 -10.01 1.97 -0.89
CA VAL A 184 -8.69 1.50 -0.50
C VAL A 184 -8.04 0.83 -1.70
N THR A 185 -6.79 1.19 -2.01
CA THR A 185 -6.01 0.55 -3.06
C THR A 185 -5.20 -0.62 -2.52
N ALA A 186 -4.75 -1.51 -3.39
CA ALA A 186 -3.88 -2.63 -2.98
C ALA A 186 -2.50 -2.20 -2.46
N ARG A 187 -2.12 -0.93 -2.63
CA ARG A 187 -0.87 -0.38 -2.06
C ARG A 187 -0.87 -0.42 -0.52
N ILE A 188 -2.05 -0.36 0.12
CA ILE A 188 -2.13 -0.43 1.58
C ILE A 188 -1.67 -1.78 2.12
N GLU A 189 -1.96 -2.85 1.37
CA GLU A 189 -1.55 -4.22 1.74
C GLU A 189 -0.04 -4.35 1.77
N LEU A 190 0.66 -3.78 0.78
CA LEU A 190 2.13 -3.72 0.77
C LEU A 190 2.70 -3.00 2.01
N ILE A 191 2.06 -1.92 2.44
CA ILE A 191 2.49 -1.20 3.65
C ILE A 191 2.25 -2.06 4.88
N GLN A 192 1.12 -2.75 4.97
CA GLN A 192 0.84 -3.67 6.07
C GLN A 192 1.85 -4.82 6.11
N ASP A 193 2.16 -5.43 4.96
CA ASP A 193 3.15 -6.49 4.85
C ASP A 193 4.55 -6.02 5.31
N VAL A 194 4.95 -4.79 4.94
CA VAL A 194 6.22 -4.20 5.40
C VAL A 194 6.21 -3.95 6.91
N ILE A 195 5.12 -3.44 7.48
CA ILE A 195 4.98 -3.22 8.93
C ILE A 195 5.10 -4.54 9.68
N ILE A 196 4.42 -5.58 9.22
CA ILE A 196 4.49 -6.93 9.80
C ILE A 196 5.92 -7.47 9.74
N PHE A 197 6.57 -7.38 8.58
CA PHE A 197 7.95 -7.82 8.39
C PHE A 197 8.94 -7.12 9.33
N ILE A 198 8.79 -5.81 9.52
CA ILE A 198 9.63 -5.03 10.45
C ILE A 198 9.39 -5.51 11.88
N GLY A 199 8.14 -5.65 12.31
CA GLY A 199 7.79 -6.10 13.65
C GLY A 199 8.32 -7.52 13.97
N GLU A 200 8.30 -8.41 12.99
CA GLU A 200 8.88 -9.76 13.12
C GLU A 200 10.40 -9.72 13.19
N SER A 201 11.04 -8.88 12.36
CA SER A 201 12.50 -8.74 12.32
C SER A 201 13.05 -8.14 13.61
N GLU A 202 12.33 -7.22 14.25
CA GLU A 202 12.71 -6.64 15.55
C GLU A 202 12.63 -7.68 16.66
N LYS A 203 11.60 -8.54 16.68
CA LYS A 203 11.48 -9.64 17.65
C LYS A 203 12.60 -10.66 17.56
N LEU A 204 13.09 -10.94 16.35
CA LEU A 204 14.23 -11.83 16.12
C LEU A 204 15.56 -11.22 16.55
N SER A 205 15.63 -9.90 16.70
CA SER A 205 16.83 -9.16 17.09
C SER A 205 16.94 -8.95 18.60
N GLU A 206 15.91 -9.26 19.40
CA GLU A 206 16.01 -9.28 20.85
C GLU A 206 16.83 -10.51 21.27
N PRO A 207 18.00 -10.35 21.96
CA PRO A 207 18.76 -11.49 22.45
C PRO A 207 17.88 -12.25 23.45
N GLU A 208 17.78 -13.56 23.25
CA GLU A 208 17.18 -14.44 24.25
C GLU A 208 17.76 -14.07 25.61
N SER A 209 16.93 -13.53 26.52
CA SER A 209 17.33 -13.24 27.88
C SER A 209 17.85 -14.51 28.49
N GLU A 210 19.15 -14.54 28.77
CA GLU A 210 19.83 -15.64 29.46
C GLU A 210 18.97 -16.12 30.63
N SER A 211 18.49 -17.35 30.55
CA SER A 211 17.90 -18.06 31.68
C SER A 211 18.91 -18.09 32.82
N PRO A 212 18.56 -17.67 34.03
CA PRO A 212 19.50 -17.67 35.15
C PRO A 212 20.01 -19.10 35.40
N SER A 213 21.32 -19.27 35.27
CA SER A 213 22.02 -20.52 35.59
C SER A 213 21.60 -20.99 37.01
N PRO A 214 21.33 -22.30 37.19
CA PRO A 214 21.02 -22.83 38.50
C PRO A 214 22.25 -22.69 39.40
N ARG A 215 22.12 -21.90 40.46
CA ARG A 215 23.12 -21.77 41.53
C ARG A 215 23.47 -23.16 42.04
N GLN A 216 24.72 -23.56 41.84
CA GLN A 216 25.32 -24.71 42.53
C GLN A 216 25.23 -24.43 44.05
N ARG A 217 24.45 -25.24 44.75
CA ARG A 217 24.50 -25.33 46.20
C ARG A 217 25.77 -26.11 46.56
N SER A 218 26.81 -25.45 46.99
CA SER A 218 27.94 -26.04 47.67
C SER A 218 27.48 -26.54 49.06
N LEU A 219 27.57 -27.84 49.25
CA LEU A 219 27.48 -28.52 50.55
C LEU A 219 28.78 -28.29 51.29
N SER A 220 28.67 -27.77 52.49
CA SER A 220 29.65 -27.91 53.59
C SER A 220 28.89 -28.23 54.85
#